data_1b66ccc6a18b6609ed2d213e186d43cd
#
_entry.id   1b66ccc6a18b6609ed2d213e186d43cd
#
_cell.length_a   1.000
_cell.length_b   1.000
_cell.length_c   1.000
_cell.angle_alpha   90.00
_cell.angle_beta   90.00
_cell.angle_gamma   90.00
#
_symmetry.space_group_name_H-M   'P 1'
#
loop_
_entity.id
_entity.type
_entity.pdbx_description
1 polymer ?
#
loop_
_entity_poly.entity_id
_entity_poly.type
_entity_poly.pdbx_seq_one_letter_code
_entity_poly.pdbx_strand_id
1 'polypeptide(L)'
;MCIRDRLKSWYLAPGAELLPTTSSEADVAEYRVDHDVTLGPLSRHSYYVDDLYINTPDLDARADRCLTFATAPLEHDVEITGAPALELDLTTDADRGAVMVTLEQLMADGAAAYLTEGFLNFAHRRVSVAELGHDGPVWHSHRRHDLLPVEPGEPMAVSLELYPISCLVRAGDRLRLTVAGADADNLIVPTIGIEPTLRVTLGGNRASRLLLPVVNPNVSPTASVVEGAFPGDDAYAFRRSN
;
A
#
# COMPACT_ATOMS: atom_id res chain seq x y z
N MET A 1 -22.07 1.18 9.86
CA MET A 1 -21.53 2.46 9.32
C MET A 1 -20.60 2.09 8.18
N CYS A 2 -20.94 2.44 6.96
CA CYS A 2 -20.22 1.92 5.78
C CYS A 2 -18.88 2.64 5.63
N ILE A 3 -17.76 1.92 5.67
CA ILE A 3 -16.38 2.45 5.55
C ILE A 3 -16.19 3.15 4.19
N ARG A 4 -16.96 2.78 3.16
CA ARG A 4 -16.88 3.35 1.80
C ARG A 4 -17.07 4.87 1.73
N ASP A 5 -17.77 5.46 2.68
CA ASP A 5 -18.08 6.91 2.68
C ASP A 5 -16.89 7.78 3.12
N ARG A 6 -15.75 7.16 3.47
CA ARG A 6 -14.56 7.84 4.00
C ARG A 6 -13.32 7.69 3.14
N LEU A 7 -13.38 6.96 2.02
CA LEU A 7 -12.23 6.79 1.15
C LEU A 7 -11.90 8.11 0.45
N LYS A 8 -10.72 8.64 0.69
CA LYS A 8 -10.14 9.76 -0.06
C LYS A 8 -9.14 9.24 -1.08
N SER A 9 -9.16 9.85 -2.27
CA SER A 9 -8.25 9.50 -3.36
C SER A 9 -7.02 10.38 -3.34
N TRP A 10 -5.84 9.76 -3.59
CA TRP A 10 -4.60 10.40 -3.95
C TRP A 10 -4.14 9.80 -5.28
N TYR A 11 -3.98 10.65 -6.29
CA TYR A 11 -3.64 10.22 -7.64
C TYR A 11 -2.12 10.17 -7.81
N LEU A 12 -1.64 9.11 -8.45
CA LEU A 12 -0.25 9.00 -8.87
C LEU A 12 -0.01 9.99 -10.01
N ALA A 13 1.00 10.83 -9.86
CA ALA A 13 1.27 11.94 -10.76
C ALA A 13 2.75 11.97 -11.18
N PRO A 14 3.07 12.64 -12.32
CA PRO A 14 4.43 12.89 -12.74
C PRO A 14 5.24 13.56 -11.64
N GLY A 15 6.56 13.35 -11.65
CA GLY A 15 7.44 13.90 -10.59
C GLY A 15 7.42 13.10 -9.29
N ALA A 16 6.92 11.85 -9.32
CA ALA A 16 6.82 10.98 -8.14
C ALA A 16 5.90 11.55 -7.04
N GLU A 17 4.82 12.20 -7.43
CA GLU A 17 3.89 12.86 -6.53
C GLU A 17 2.60 12.07 -6.31
N LEU A 18 2.03 12.19 -5.10
CA LEU A 18 0.67 11.81 -4.75
C LEU A 18 -0.17 13.09 -4.56
N LEU A 19 -1.13 13.31 -5.45
CA LEU A 19 -1.94 14.52 -5.48
C LEU A 19 -3.41 14.23 -5.12
N PRO A 20 -4.11 15.16 -4.44
CA PRO A 20 -5.53 15.01 -4.11
C PRO A 20 -6.44 15.09 -5.32
N THR A 21 -5.94 15.57 -6.46
CA THR A 21 -6.67 15.71 -7.73
C THR A 21 -5.84 15.13 -8.87
N THR A 22 -6.51 14.55 -9.86
CA THR A 22 -5.82 14.02 -11.05
C THR A 22 -5.34 15.16 -11.97
N SER A 23 -4.21 14.93 -12.63
CA SER A 23 -3.81 15.75 -13.78
C SER A 23 -4.73 15.47 -14.97
N SER A 24 -5.01 16.50 -15.78
CA SER A 24 -5.73 16.33 -17.05
C SER A 24 -4.88 15.66 -18.12
N GLU A 25 -3.55 15.75 -18.01
CA GLU A 25 -2.61 15.13 -18.92
C GLU A 25 -2.29 13.72 -18.46
N ALA A 26 -2.37 12.77 -19.39
CA ALA A 26 -1.93 11.40 -19.15
C ALA A 26 -0.42 11.31 -19.32
N ASP A 27 0.22 10.58 -18.43
CA ASP A 27 1.64 10.25 -18.46
C ASP A 27 1.81 8.78 -18.04
N VAL A 28 3.03 8.26 -18.14
CA VAL A 28 3.35 6.87 -17.81
C VAL A 28 4.65 6.82 -17.01
N ALA A 29 4.58 6.17 -15.87
CA ALA A 29 5.78 5.83 -15.11
C ALA A 29 6.22 4.40 -15.44
N GLU A 30 7.50 4.22 -15.79
CA GLU A 30 8.08 2.92 -16.09
C GLU A 30 8.90 2.39 -14.91
N TYR A 31 8.76 1.10 -14.64
CA TYR A 31 9.53 0.39 -13.63
C TYR A 31 9.91 -1.00 -14.14
N ARG A 32 11.22 -1.28 -14.21
CA ARG A 32 11.73 -2.62 -14.46
C ARG A 32 11.78 -3.39 -13.16
N VAL A 33 11.13 -4.54 -13.11
CA VAL A 33 11.05 -5.35 -11.89
C VAL A 33 12.44 -5.77 -11.44
N ASP A 34 12.78 -5.38 -10.23
CA ASP A 34 13.99 -5.75 -9.54
C ASP A 34 13.64 -6.85 -8.51
N HIS A 35 14.13 -8.05 -8.73
CA HIS A 35 13.84 -9.22 -7.89
C HIS A 35 14.58 -9.26 -6.56
N ASP A 36 15.59 -8.43 -6.39
CA ASP A 36 16.37 -8.34 -5.14
C ASP A 36 15.80 -7.30 -4.17
N VAL A 37 14.69 -6.65 -4.55
CA VAL A 37 13.97 -5.74 -3.64
C VAL A 37 13.29 -6.54 -2.55
N THR A 38 13.41 -6.11 -1.29
CA THR A 38 12.81 -6.78 -0.15
C THR A 38 12.40 -5.81 0.96
N LEU A 39 11.41 -6.20 1.75
CA LEU A 39 11.08 -5.61 3.05
C LEU A 39 11.85 -6.30 4.19
N GLY A 40 12.78 -7.19 3.87
CA GLY A 40 13.57 -7.95 4.82
C GLY A 40 12.89 -9.24 5.29
N PRO A 41 13.70 -10.18 5.83
CA PRO A 41 13.23 -11.51 6.20
C PRO A 41 12.34 -11.53 7.45
N LEU A 42 12.35 -10.45 8.24
CA LEU A 42 11.53 -10.29 9.44
C LEU A 42 10.34 -9.38 9.13
N SER A 43 9.51 -9.82 8.19
CA SER A 43 8.25 -9.15 7.92
C SER A 43 7.26 -9.36 9.08
N ARG A 44 6.18 -8.56 9.10
CA ARG A 44 5.08 -8.74 10.05
C ARG A 44 4.45 -10.15 10.06
N HIS A 45 4.76 -10.99 9.07
CA HIS A 45 4.33 -12.39 9.03
C HIS A 45 5.14 -13.30 9.98
N SER A 46 6.24 -12.79 10.54
CA SER A 46 7.10 -13.52 11.47
C SER A 46 6.60 -13.44 12.93
N TYR A 47 5.33 -13.72 13.15
CA TYR A 47 4.62 -13.55 14.42
C TYR A 47 5.11 -14.41 15.61
N TYR A 48 6.06 -15.32 15.43
CA TYR A 48 6.37 -16.36 16.40
C TYR A 48 7.83 -16.42 16.85
N VAL A 49 8.59 -15.35 16.72
CA VAL A 49 9.98 -15.30 17.19
C VAL A 49 10.09 -14.39 18.40
N ASP A 50 10.59 -14.91 19.49
CA ASP A 50 10.60 -14.32 20.85
C ASP A 50 11.35 -12.98 21.02
N ASP A 51 11.96 -12.42 19.99
CA ASP A 51 12.62 -11.12 20.01
C ASP A 51 12.27 -10.32 18.73
N LEU A 52 10.98 -10.12 18.50
CA LEU A 52 10.46 -9.37 17.35
C LEU A 52 10.74 -7.87 17.46
N TYR A 53 11.98 -7.51 17.35
CA TYR A 53 12.28 -6.22 16.73
C TYR A 53 12.02 -6.42 15.23
N ILE A 54 10.93 -5.87 14.74
CA ILE A 54 10.77 -5.65 13.31
C ILE A 54 11.98 -4.80 12.92
N ASN A 55 13.01 -5.47 12.43
CA ASN A 55 14.15 -4.78 11.87
C ASN A 55 13.61 -4.20 10.57
N THR A 56 13.10 -2.97 10.67
CA THR A 56 12.62 -2.25 9.50
C THR A 56 13.79 -2.15 8.55
N PRO A 57 13.69 -2.71 7.34
CA PRO A 57 14.75 -2.55 6.36
C PRO A 57 14.94 -1.05 6.11
N ASP A 58 16.06 -0.71 5.48
CA ASP A 58 16.26 0.63 4.96
C ASP A 58 15.21 0.91 3.89
N LEU A 59 14.10 1.54 4.32
CA LEU A 59 12.96 1.83 3.45
C LEU A 59 13.33 2.81 2.35
N ASP A 60 14.32 3.68 2.57
CA ASP A 60 14.80 4.62 1.57
C ASP A 60 15.62 3.92 0.49
N ALA A 61 16.56 3.07 0.87
CA ALA A 61 17.32 2.26 -0.08
C ALA A 61 16.40 1.33 -0.91
N ARG A 62 15.31 0.83 -0.31
CA ARG A 62 14.29 0.08 -1.04
C ARG A 62 13.51 0.98 -2.00
N ALA A 63 13.08 2.14 -1.55
CA ALA A 63 12.30 3.10 -2.35
C ALA A 63 13.06 3.56 -3.60
N ASP A 64 14.37 3.74 -3.52
CA ASP A 64 15.23 4.09 -4.65
C ASP A 64 15.26 3.04 -5.76
N ARG A 65 14.90 1.79 -5.45
CA ARG A 65 14.84 0.66 -6.38
C ARG A 65 13.42 0.33 -6.86
N CYS A 66 12.44 1.12 -6.46
CA CYS A 66 11.03 0.92 -6.75
C CYS A 66 10.40 2.12 -7.44
N LEU A 67 9.20 1.95 -7.95
CA LEU A 67 8.39 3.08 -8.38
C LEU A 67 7.75 3.71 -7.14
N THR A 68 8.06 4.99 -6.90
CA THR A 68 7.73 5.66 -5.64
C THR A 68 6.98 6.96 -5.87
N PHE A 69 5.98 7.22 -5.03
CA PHE A 69 5.19 8.45 -5.07
C PHE A 69 5.00 8.97 -3.64
N ALA A 70 5.06 10.28 -3.45
CA ALA A 70 4.88 10.88 -2.13
C ALA A 70 3.97 12.12 -2.15
N THR A 71 3.25 12.35 -1.05
CA THR A 71 2.51 13.59 -0.85
C THR A 71 3.45 14.77 -0.59
N ALA A 72 2.99 15.99 -0.79
CA ALA A 72 3.56 17.14 -0.09
C ALA A 72 3.44 16.93 1.44
N PRO A 73 4.18 17.67 2.28
CA PRO A 73 3.95 17.67 3.71
C PRO A 73 2.48 17.93 4.04
N LEU A 74 1.90 17.11 4.90
CA LEU A 74 0.50 17.23 5.29
C LEU A 74 0.25 18.53 6.04
N GLU A 75 -0.79 19.26 5.69
CA GLU A 75 -1.14 20.51 6.36
C GLU A 75 -1.77 20.27 7.75
N HIS A 76 -2.39 19.10 7.94
CA HIS A 76 -3.08 18.71 9.16
C HIS A 76 -2.82 17.24 9.49
N ASP A 77 -3.02 16.88 10.73
CA ASP A 77 -3.01 15.48 11.16
C ASP A 77 -4.05 14.68 10.36
N VAL A 78 -3.67 13.49 9.90
CA VAL A 78 -4.54 12.58 9.14
C VAL A 78 -4.61 11.23 9.87
N GLU A 79 -5.79 10.89 10.37
CA GLU A 79 -6.07 9.57 10.92
C GLU A 79 -6.53 8.65 9.78
N ILE A 80 -5.82 7.53 9.61
CA ILE A 80 -6.13 6.47 8.65
C ILE A 80 -6.57 5.24 9.43
N THR A 81 -7.86 4.88 9.34
CA THR A 81 -8.41 3.72 10.06
C THR A 81 -9.26 2.88 9.11
N GLY A 82 -8.80 1.67 8.82
CA GLY A 82 -9.39 0.73 7.88
C GLY A 82 -8.38 0.18 6.87
N ALA A 83 -8.87 -0.42 5.80
CA ALA A 83 -8.05 -0.97 4.73
C ALA A 83 -7.84 0.07 3.62
N PRO A 84 -6.61 0.56 3.40
CA PRO A 84 -6.26 1.30 2.18
C PRO A 84 -6.42 0.41 0.95
N ALA A 85 -6.60 1.02 -0.22
CA ALA A 85 -6.59 0.28 -1.48
C ALA A 85 -5.82 1.05 -2.55
N LEU A 86 -5.29 0.33 -3.52
CA LEU A 86 -4.62 0.90 -4.68
C LEU A 86 -5.35 0.44 -5.94
N GLU A 87 -5.66 1.38 -6.81
CA GLU A 87 -6.16 1.13 -8.16
C GLU A 87 -5.10 1.56 -9.15
N LEU A 88 -4.57 0.61 -9.90
CA LEU A 88 -3.59 0.82 -10.95
C LEU A 88 -4.22 0.55 -12.32
N ASP A 89 -3.93 1.42 -13.25
CA ASP A 89 -4.03 1.16 -14.68
C ASP A 89 -2.61 0.97 -15.21
N LEU A 90 -2.29 -0.24 -15.66
CA LEU A 90 -0.93 -0.56 -16.05
C LEU A 90 -0.85 -1.52 -17.24
N THR A 91 0.31 -1.53 -17.90
CA THR A 91 0.72 -2.55 -18.87
C THR A 91 1.99 -3.23 -18.37
N THR A 92 2.24 -4.43 -18.90
CA THR A 92 3.51 -5.13 -18.73
C THR A 92 3.94 -5.78 -20.07
N ASP A 93 5.23 -5.98 -20.27
CA ASP A 93 5.78 -6.67 -21.44
C ASP A 93 5.85 -8.21 -21.27
N ALA A 94 5.34 -8.73 -20.15
CA ALA A 94 5.30 -10.17 -19.87
C ALA A 94 3.86 -10.71 -19.80
N ASP A 95 3.72 -12.03 -19.99
CA ASP A 95 2.46 -12.77 -19.91
C ASP A 95 2.02 -13.08 -18.46
N ARG A 96 2.76 -12.57 -17.48
CA ARG A 96 2.55 -12.78 -16.05
C ARG A 96 3.20 -11.67 -15.24
N GLY A 97 2.75 -11.48 -14.01
CA GLY A 97 3.33 -10.48 -13.11
C GLY A 97 2.61 -10.41 -11.79
N ALA A 98 3.18 -9.63 -10.91
CA ALA A 98 2.61 -9.28 -9.63
C ALA A 98 2.98 -7.84 -9.28
N VAL A 99 2.24 -7.29 -8.34
CA VAL A 99 2.55 -6.02 -7.69
C VAL A 99 2.62 -6.23 -6.20
N MET A 100 3.64 -5.64 -5.59
CA MET A 100 3.82 -5.47 -4.16
C MET A 100 3.79 -3.97 -3.85
N VAL A 101 2.97 -3.56 -2.91
CA VAL A 101 2.77 -2.16 -2.56
C VAL A 101 3.03 -1.95 -1.08
N THR A 102 3.76 -0.90 -0.75
CA THR A 102 4.00 -0.48 0.63
C THR A 102 3.52 0.95 0.80
N LEU A 103 2.80 1.21 1.88
CA LEU A 103 2.48 2.56 2.34
C LEU A 103 3.36 2.88 3.53
N GLU A 104 3.99 4.04 3.52
CA GLU A 104 4.98 4.47 4.47
C GLU A 104 4.70 5.91 4.92
N GLN A 105 5.14 6.25 6.13
CA GLN A 105 5.19 7.62 6.65
C GLN A 105 6.62 8.12 6.55
N LEU A 106 6.81 9.27 5.90
CA LEU A 106 8.05 10.01 5.94
C LEU A 106 7.90 11.12 6.98
N MET A 107 8.63 10.99 8.06
CA MET A 107 8.61 11.98 9.15
C MET A 107 9.36 13.26 8.75
N ALA A 108 9.02 14.36 9.38
CA ALA A 108 9.62 15.66 9.08
C ALA A 108 11.14 15.72 9.34
N ASP A 109 11.68 14.81 10.17
CA ASP A 109 13.12 14.65 10.42
C ASP A 109 13.83 13.78 9.36
N GLY A 110 13.09 13.27 8.38
CA GLY A 110 13.59 12.44 7.29
C GLY A 110 13.54 10.94 7.54
N ALA A 111 13.11 10.49 8.73
CA ALA A 111 12.98 9.06 8.98
C ALA A 111 11.74 8.49 8.26
N ALA A 112 11.86 7.26 7.75
CA ALA A 112 10.77 6.52 7.15
C ALA A 112 10.23 5.45 8.12
N ALA A 113 8.90 5.32 8.17
CA ALA A 113 8.23 4.27 8.94
C ALA A 113 7.25 3.49 8.06
N TYR A 114 7.31 2.17 8.15
CA TYR A 114 6.35 1.28 7.50
C TYR A 114 4.97 1.43 8.15
N LEU A 115 3.93 1.54 7.35
CA LEU A 115 2.54 1.55 7.79
C LEU A 115 1.79 0.27 7.43
N THR A 116 1.76 -0.08 6.15
CA THR A 116 1.06 -1.27 5.66
C THR A 116 1.52 -1.64 4.25
N GLU A 117 1.09 -2.81 3.80
CA GLU A 117 1.39 -3.33 2.47
C GLU A 117 0.21 -4.11 1.90
N GLY A 118 0.29 -4.41 0.61
CA GLY A 118 -0.59 -5.32 -0.10
C GLY A 118 0.12 -5.91 -1.31
N PHE A 119 -0.34 -7.05 -1.79
CA PHE A 119 0.23 -7.68 -2.98
C PHE A 119 -0.85 -8.39 -3.78
N LEU A 120 -0.65 -8.45 -5.09
CA LEU A 120 -1.55 -9.15 -5.99
C LEU A 120 -0.81 -9.71 -7.21
N ASN A 121 -1.01 -11.00 -7.48
CA ASN A 121 -0.66 -11.59 -8.77
C ASN A 121 -1.68 -11.12 -9.82
N PHE A 122 -1.22 -10.61 -10.96
CA PHE A 122 -2.07 -10.02 -12.00
C PHE A 122 -3.13 -10.99 -12.53
N ALA A 123 -2.87 -12.29 -12.51
CA ALA A 123 -3.85 -13.29 -12.90
C ALA A 123 -5.10 -13.29 -11.98
N HIS A 124 -4.96 -12.85 -10.73
CA HIS A 124 -6.04 -12.75 -9.74
C HIS A 124 -6.72 -11.37 -9.66
N ARG A 125 -6.49 -10.49 -10.65
CA ARG A 125 -7.02 -9.12 -10.64
C ARG A 125 -8.54 -8.98 -10.79
N ARG A 126 -9.27 -10.08 -11.05
CA ARG A 126 -10.74 -10.05 -11.09
C ARG A 126 -11.29 -9.61 -9.74
N VAL A 127 -11.91 -8.44 -9.70
CA VAL A 127 -12.66 -8.00 -8.53
C VAL A 127 -13.97 -8.75 -8.48
N SER A 128 -14.28 -9.34 -7.33
CA SER A 128 -15.48 -10.12 -7.09
C SER A 128 -16.39 -9.44 -6.07
N VAL A 129 -17.64 -9.90 -5.97
CA VAL A 129 -18.50 -9.48 -4.86
C VAL A 129 -17.93 -10.07 -3.57
N ALA A 130 -17.79 -9.21 -2.55
CA ALA A 130 -17.28 -9.63 -1.24
C ALA A 130 -18.15 -10.76 -0.65
N GLU A 131 -17.49 -11.78 -0.13
CA GLU A 131 -18.14 -12.81 0.66
C GLU A 131 -18.48 -12.29 2.06
N LEU A 132 -19.29 -13.02 2.81
CA LEU A 132 -19.71 -12.64 4.17
C LEU A 132 -18.49 -12.31 5.06
N GLY A 133 -18.51 -11.12 5.65
CA GLY A 133 -17.50 -10.67 6.63
C GLY A 133 -16.35 -9.86 6.06
N HIS A 134 -16.32 -9.59 4.74
CA HIS A 134 -15.35 -8.67 4.16
C HIS A 134 -15.94 -7.26 4.06
N ASP A 135 -15.35 -6.31 4.78
CA ASP A 135 -15.77 -4.90 4.82
C ASP A 135 -14.81 -3.97 4.04
N GLY A 136 -13.77 -4.54 3.41
CA GLY A 136 -12.77 -3.78 2.67
C GLY A 136 -13.27 -3.30 1.30
N PRO A 137 -12.53 -2.36 0.67
CA PRO A 137 -12.93 -1.77 -0.61
C PRO A 137 -12.77 -2.71 -1.81
N VAL A 138 -11.91 -3.72 -1.72
CA VAL A 138 -11.57 -4.63 -2.84
C VAL A 138 -11.59 -6.08 -2.36
N TRP A 139 -12.25 -6.95 -3.10
CA TRP A 139 -12.28 -8.38 -2.84
C TRP A 139 -11.88 -9.21 -4.06
N HIS A 140 -11.02 -10.19 -3.85
CA HIS A 140 -10.63 -11.18 -4.86
C HIS A 140 -10.98 -12.59 -4.36
N SER A 141 -11.65 -13.38 -5.19
CA SER A 141 -12.02 -14.76 -4.83
C SER A 141 -10.82 -15.70 -4.77
N HIS A 142 -9.73 -15.37 -5.46
CA HIS A 142 -8.55 -16.21 -5.69
C HIS A 142 -8.87 -17.60 -6.26
N ARG A 143 -10.06 -17.80 -6.82
CA ARG A 143 -10.50 -19.07 -7.37
C ARG A 143 -9.92 -19.27 -8.77
N ARG A 144 -9.58 -20.52 -9.11
CA ARG A 144 -8.99 -20.86 -10.41
C ARG A 144 -9.83 -20.43 -11.61
N HIS A 145 -11.16 -20.47 -11.50
CA HIS A 145 -12.06 -20.09 -12.61
C HIS A 145 -12.19 -18.58 -12.79
N ASP A 146 -11.69 -17.78 -11.83
CA ASP A 146 -11.65 -16.31 -11.90
C ASP A 146 -10.32 -15.76 -12.39
N LEU A 147 -9.37 -16.64 -12.73
CA LEU A 147 -8.11 -16.20 -13.31
C LEU A 147 -8.34 -15.49 -14.64
N LEU A 148 -7.62 -14.39 -14.83
CA LEU A 148 -7.59 -13.62 -16.07
C LEU A 148 -6.21 -13.74 -16.73
N PRO A 149 -6.14 -13.90 -18.05
CA PRO A 149 -4.87 -13.88 -18.75
C PRO A 149 -4.21 -12.49 -18.60
N VAL A 150 -2.90 -12.46 -18.64
CA VAL A 150 -2.09 -11.25 -18.76
C VAL A 150 -1.57 -11.22 -20.20
N GLU A 151 -1.98 -10.21 -20.96
CA GLU A 151 -1.58 -10.03 -22.35
C GLU A 151 -0.48 -8.98 -22.41
N PRO A 152 0.73 -9.32 -22.89
CA PRO A 152 1.83 -8.37 -23.00
C PRO A 152 1.46 -7.12 -23.81
N GLY A 153 1.70 -5.94 -23.24
CA GLY A 153 1.41 -4.66 -23.86
C GLY A 153 -0.04 -4.18 -23.77
N GLU A 154 -0.96 -5.04 -23.34
CA GLU A 154 -2.37 -4.65 -23.19
C GLU A 154 -2.62 -4.00 -21.82
N PRO A 155 -3.37 -2.90 -21.78
CA PRO A 155 -3.71 -2.25 -20.52
C PRO A 155 -4.62 -3.12 -19.65
N MET A 156 -4.33 -3.14 -18.37
CA MET A 156 -5.16 -3.84 -17.37
C MET A 156 -5.40 -2.97 -16.13
N ALA A 157 -6.60 -3.07 -15.58
CA ALA A 157 -6.93 -2.52 -14.29
C ALA A 157 -6.56 -3.53 -13.19
N VAL A 158 -5.79 -3.09 -12.23
CA VAL A 158 -5.37 -3.87 -11.05
C VAL A 158 -5.78 -3.11 -9.82
N SER A 159 -6.72 -3.65 -9.06
CA SER A 159 -7.14 -3.09 -7.77
C SER A 159 -6.73 -4.05 -6.68
N LEU A 160 -6.11 -3.56 -5.63
CA LEU A 160 -5.73 -4.38 -4.48
C LEU A 160 -5.97 -3.63 -3.18
N GLU A 161 -6.31 -4.40 -2.15
CA GLU A 161 -6.44 -3.91 -0.79
C GLU A 161 -5.11 -4.09 -0.06
N LEU A 162 -4.71 -3.08 0.72
CA LEU A 162 -3.63 -3.18 1.68
C LEU A 162 -4.21 -3.67 3.01
N TYR A 163 -3.37 -4.27 3.84
CA TYR A 163 -3.83 -4.71 5.16
C TYR A 163 -4.35 -3.54 6.00
N PRO A 164 -5.44 -3.75 6.75
CA PRO A 164 -6.06 -2.69 7.53
C PRO A 164 -5.11 -2.18 8.62
N ILE A 165 -5.15 -0.86 8.82
CA ILE A 165 -4.36 -0.15 9.83
C ILE A 165 -5.24 0.81 10.62
N SER A 166 -4.72 1.27 11.75
CA SER A 166 -5.21 2.43 12.47
C SER A 166 -3.99 3.23 12.93
N CYS A 167 -3.76 4.37 12.29
CA CYS A 167 -2.60 5.21 12.58
C CYS A 167 -2.94 6.69 12.42
N LEU A 168 -2.12 7.54 13.04
CA LEU A 168 -2.18 8.98 12.94
C LEU A 168 -0.89 9.50 12.31
N VAL A 169 -0.99 10.05 11.10
CA VAL A 169 0.11 10.73 10.42
C VAL A 169 0.02 12.22 10.77
N ARG A 170 1.11 12.77 11.29
CA ARG A 170 1.12 14.14 11.81
C ARG A 170 1.26 15.18 10.70
N ALA A 171 0.76 16.38 10.98
CA ALA A 171 1.06 17.56 10.14
C ALA A 171 2.58 17.75 10.00
N GLY A 172 3.03 18.05 8.79
CA GLY A 172 4.45 18.13 8.44
C GLY A 172 5.08 16.84 7.95
N ASP A 173 4.52 15.68 8.27
CA ASP A 173 4.93 14.40 7.71
C ASP A 173 4.32 14.21 6.30
N ARG A 174 4.81 13.21 5.58
CA ARG A 174 4.36 12.86 4.23
C ARG A 174 3.95 11.39 4.19
N LEU A 175 3.06 11.03 3.28
CA LEU A 175 2.80 9.65 2.91
C LEU A 175 3.63 9.30 1.68
N ARG A 176 4.27 8.12 1.69
CA ARG A 176 4.98 7.54 0.55
C ARG A 176 4.34 6.21 0.17
N LEU A 177 4.03 6.08 -1.11
CA LEU A 177 3.58 4.84 -1.73
C LEU A 177 4.75 4.28 -2.54
N THR A 178 5.12 3.03 -2.28
CA THR A 178 6.16 2.34 -3.02
C THR A 178 5.55 1.14 -3.73
N VAL A 179 5.79 1.03 -5.05
CA VAL A 179 5.26 -0.05 -5.90
C VAL A 179 6.44 -0.84 -6.47
N ALA A 180 6.44 -2.14 -6.21
CA ALA A 180 7.44 -3.09 -6.69
C ALA A 180 6.77 -4.27 -7.41
N GLY A 181 7.54 -5.06 -8.13
CA GLY A 181 7.08 -6.31 -8.78
C GLY A 181 7.52 -7.58 -8.04
N ALA A 182 8.27 -7.42 -6.93
CA ALA A 182 8.82 -8.51 -6.14
C ALA A 182 9.07 -8.10 -4.68
N ASP A 183 9.25 -9.09 -3.84
CA ASP A 183 9.79 -8.99 -2.48
C ASP A 183 10.55 -10.29 -2.19
N ALA A 184 11.88 -10.23 -2.29
CA ALA A 184 12.75 -11.40 -2.33
C ALA A 184 12.61 -12.34 -1.12
N ASP A 185 12.40 -11.78 0.07
CA ASP A 185 12.32 -12.55 1.30
C ASP A 185 10.89 -13.03 1.62
N ASN A 186 9.87 -12.40 1.06
CA ASN A 186 8.49 -12.60 1.49
C ASN A 186 7.57 -13.20 0.42
N LEU A 187 7.89 -13.06 -0.87
CA LEU A 187 6.99 -13.45 -1.96
C LEU A 187 7.67 -14.30 -3.02
N ILE A 188 7.03 -15.40 -3.39
CA ILE A 188 7.35 -16.12 -4.62
C ILE A 188 6.51 -15.52 -5.74
N VAL A 189 7.14 -14.72 -6.60
CA VAL A 189 6.44 -14.04 -7.69
C VAL A 189 6.47 -14.85 -8.99
N PRO A 190 5.46 -14.71 -9.86
CA PRO A 190 5.39 -15.48 -11.11
C PRO A 190 6.46 -15.10 -12.13
N THR A 191 7.20 -14.02 -11.91
CA THR A 191 8.23 -13.47 -12.82
C THR A 191 9.65 -13.94 -12.53
N ILE A 192 9.83 -14.94 -11.66
CA ILE A 192 11.17 -15.49 -11.41
C ILE A 192 11.85 -15.87 -12.75
N GLY A 193 13.06 -15.34 -12.95
CA GLY A 193 13.86 -15.58 -14.16
C GLY A 193 13.55 -14.65 -15.33
N ILE A 194 12.65 -13.71 -15.20
CA ILE A 194 12.41 -12.61 -16.14
C ILE A 194 12.32 -11.29 -15.38
N GLU A 195 12.65 -10.19 -16.02
CA GLU A 195 12.59 -8.84 -15.45
C GLU A 195 11.65 -7.97 -16.28
N PRO A 196 10.32 -8.13 -16.09
CA PRO A 196 9.35 -7.39 -16.88
C PRO A 196 9.38 -5.89 -16.53
N THR A 197 8.96 -5.09 -17.50
CA THR A 197 8.71 -3.68 -17.30
C THR A 197 7.22 -3.46 -16.99
N LEU A 198 6.94 -2.82 -15.88
CA LEU A 198 5.61 -2.30 -15.55
C LEU A 198 5.51 -0.85 -15.98
N ARG A 199 4.43 -0.48 -16.67
CA ARG A 199 4.12 0.88 -17.09
C ARG A 199 2.82 1.28 -16.44
N VAL A 200 2.88 2.20 -15.48
CA VAL A 200 1.75 2.67 -14.68
C VAL A 200 1.23 3.98 -15.25
N THR A 201 -0.06 4.05 -15.56
CA THR A 201 -0.72 5.25 -16.09
C THR A 201 -0.88 6.28 -14.98
N LEU A 202 -0.40 7.50 -15.27
CA LEU A 202 -0.51 8.67 -14.40
C LEU A 202 -1.44 9.69 -15.06
N GLY A 203 -2.31 10.32 -14.28
CA GLY A 203 -3.21 11.37 -14.80
C GLY A 203 -4.24 10.87 -15.82
N GLY A 204 -4.93 11.82 -16.46
CA GLY A 204 -5.98 11.52 -17.43
C GLY A 204 -7.20 10.81 -16.83
N ASN A 205 -7.98 10.18 -17.70
CA ASN A 205 -9.23 9.50 -17.30
C ASN A 205 -8.99 8.11 -16.63
N ARG A 206 -7.79 7.61 -16.72
CA ARG A 206 -7.39 6.29 -16.19
C ARG A 206 -6.26 6.39 -15.17
N ALA A 207 -6.19 7.55 -14.49
CA ALA A 207 -5.17 7.80 -13.49
C ALA A 207 -5.18 6.75 -12.38
N SER A 208 -4.03 6.14 -12.14
CA SER A 208 -3.82 5.29 -10.97
C SER A 208 -3.95 6.09 -9.68
N ARG A 209 -4.51 5.47 -8.62
CA ARG A 209 -4.77 6.18 -7.37
C ARG A 209 -4.71 5.30 -6.14
N LEU A 210 -4.26 5.90 -5.06
CA LEU A 210 -4.34 5.37 -3.70
C LEU A 210 -5.65 5.84 -3.05
N LEU A 211 -6.37 4.92 -2.44
CA LEU A 211 -7.58 5.16 -1.67
C LEU A 211 -7.28 4.98 -0.18
N LEU A 212 -7.48 6.02 0.63
CA LEU A 212 -7.24 5.96 2.06
C LEU A 212 -8.54 6.12 2.86
N PRO A 213 -8.81 5.24 3.84
CA PRO A 213 -9.92 5.35 4.76
C PRO A 213 -9.62 6.40 5.83
N VAL A 214 -9.78 7.67 5.47
CA VAL A 214 -9.49 8.80 6.37
C VAL A 214 -10.66 9.04 7.31
N VAL A 215 -10.37 9.10 8.61
CA VAL A 215 -11.35 9.49 9.62
C VAL A 215 -11.54 11.01 9.56
N ASN A 216 -12.79 11.45 9.44
CA ASN A 216 -13.08 12.88 9.39
C ASN A 216 -12.88 13.48 10.81
N PRO A 217 -11.93 14.41 11.01
CA PRO A 217 -11.67 15.01 12.32
C PRO A 217 -12.86 15.82 12.87
N ASN A 218 -13.84 16.18 12.04
CA ASN A 218 -15.04 16.90 12.44
C ASN A 218 -16.17 15.99 12.99
N VAL A 219 -16.02 14.69 12.93
CA VAL A 219 -16.89 13.76 13.64
C VAL A 219 -16.18 13.43 14.94
N SER A 220 -16.52 14.16 16.01
CA SER A 220 -16.08 13.78 17.37
C SER A 220 -16.34 12.29 17.53
N PRO A 221 -15.32 11.48 17.84
CA PRO A 221 -15.58 10.14 18.31
C PRO A 221 -16.41 10.32 19.59
N THR A 222 -17.62 9.82 19.62
CA THR A 222 -18.25 9.42 20.86
C THR A 222 -17.45 8.21 21.36
N ALA A 223 -16.18 8.45 21.66
CA ALA A 223 -15.39 7.53 22.43
C ALA A 223 -15.91 7.61 23.84
N SER A 224 -16.83 6.73 24.17
CA SER A 224 -16.80 6.19 25.50
C SER A 224 -15.43 5.50 25.61
N VAL A 225 -14.46 6.21 26.16
CA VAL A 225 -13.26 5.58 26.70
C VAL A 225 -13.82 4.60 27.72
N VAL A 226 -13.84 3.33 27.35
CA VAL A 226 -14.00 2.27 28.32
C VAL A 226 -12.68 2.31 29.10
N GLU A 227 -12.64 3.05 30.20
CA GLU A 227 -11.63 2.87 31.21
C GLU A 227 -11.78 1.46 31.78
N GLY A 228 -11.26 0.51 31.08
CA GLY A 228 -11.07 -0.86 31.51
C GLY A 228 -9.57 -1.11 31.43
N ALA A 229 -8.89 -0.92 32.56
CA ALA A 229 -7.54 -1.40 32.73
C ALA A 229 -7.51 -2.89 32.36
N PHE A 230 -6.82 -3.24 31.29
CA PHE A 230 -6.44 -4.61 31.06
C PHE A 230 -5.47 -5.02 32.17
N PRO A 231 -5.70 -6.14 32.88
CA PRO A 231 -4.72 -6.63 33.84
C PRO A 231 -3.45 -6.98 33.07
N GLY A 232 -2.39 -6.17 33.19
CA GLY A 232 -1.12 -6.40 32.55
C GLY A 232 -0.46 -5.19 31.88
N ASP A 233 -0.92 -3.96 32.15
CA ASP A 233 -0.39 -2.73 31.55
C ASP A 233 1.12 -2.49 31.75
N ASP A 234 1.78 -3.24 32.60
CA ASP A 234 3.23 -3.13 32.82
C ASP A 234 4.07 -3.90 31.77
N ALA A 235 3.47 -4.71 30.92
CA ALA A 235 4.19 -5.56 29.97
C ALA A 235 4.53 -4.88 28.62
N TYR A 236 3.93 -3.73 28.31
CA TYR A 236 4.13 -3.04 27.02
C TYR A 236 4.71 -1.63 27.15
N ALA A 237 5.50 -1.39 28.17
CA ALA A 237 6.30 -0.17 28.22
C ALA A 237 7.41 -0.29 27.15
N PHE A 238 7.23 0.37 26.02
CA PHE A 238 8.30 0.59 25.04
C PHE A 238 9.49 1.25 25.77
N ARG A 239 10.52 0.46 26.06
CA ARG A 239 11.79 1.01 26.50
C ARG A 239 12.43 1.69 25.31
N ARG A 240 12.36 3.02 25.25
CA ARG A 240 13.30 3.81 24.48
C ARG A 240 14.67 3.56 25.12
N SER A 241 15.52 2.79 24.48
CA SER A 241 16.95 2.74 24.80
C SER A 241 17.58 4.04 24.33
N ASN A 242 18.19 4.75 25.30
CA ASN A 242 19.10 5.88 25.02
C ASN A 242 20.28 5.49 24.15
#